data_300297fd13af1caf219236440d3b0bc6
#
_entry.id   300297fd13af1caf219236440d3b0bc6
#
_cell.length_a   1.000
_cell.length_b   1.000
_cell.length_c   1.000
_cell.angle_alpha   90.00
_cell.angle_beta   90.00
_cell.angle_gamma   90.00
#
_symmetry.space_group_name_H-M   'P 1'
#
loop_
_entity.id
_entity.type
_entity.pdbx_description
1 polymer ?
#
loop_
_entity_poly.entity_id
_entity_poly.type
_entity_poly.pdbx_seq_one_letter_code
_entity_poly.pdbx_strand_id
1 'polypeptide(L)'
;VFAMVSDGELYLRACEESAKYCVKNASSFLTLMKRGRPVLLNYYRVDDGLWQDRERLLQLSSFALSAARKERYQRHQRTRLKDLPNLTFQLEVLLYEAGITNEETLRALGARASWLKMRAKNKALSIKVLFALEGAIEGLHEAALPAGIRRELTEWFNALPEPQESRSSR
;
A
#
# COMPACT_ATOMS: atom_id res chain seq x y z
N VAL A 1 10.67 0.90 -6.48
CA VAL A 1 11.78 0.24 -7.18
C VAL A 1 13.08 0.86 -6.69
N PHE A 2 14.10 0.06 -6.36
CA PHE A 2 15.40 0.54 -5.86
C PHE A 2 16.48 0.59 -6.94
N ALA A 3 16.29 -0.15 -8.03
CA ALA A 3 17.16 -0.18 -9.18
C ALA A 3 16.35 -0.38 -10.46
N MET A 4 16.86 0.07 -11.58
CA MET A 4 16.25 -0.14 -12.89
C MET A 4 17.31 -0.22 -13.99
N VAL A 5 16.96 -0.85 -15.09
CA VAL A 5 17.79 -0.91 -16.28
C VAL A 5 17.13 -0.06 -17.38
N SER A 6 17.89 0.81 -18.02
CA SER A 6 17.48 1.59 -19.18
C SER A 6 18.63 1.62 -20.18
N ASP A 7 18.33 1.34 -21.44
CA ASP A 7 19.30 1.33 -22.54
C ASP A 7 20.56 0.45 -22.27
N GLY A 8 20.35 -0.67 -21.57
CA GLY A 8 21.43 -1.59 -21.19
C GLY A 8 22.27 -1.17 -19.97
N GLU A 9 22.01 0.00 -19.41
CA GLU A 9 22.72 0.55 -18.26
C GLU A 9 21.93 0.34 -16.98
N LEU A 10 22.64 0.03 -15.87
CA LEU A 10 22.05 -0.10 -14.54
C LEU A 10 22.02 1.26 -13.84
N TYR A 11 20.88 1.55 -13.24
CA TYR A 11 20.66 2.75 -12.42
C TYR A 11 20.23 2.34 -11.03
N LEU A 12 20.82 2.96 -10.01
CA LEU A 12 20.42 2.83 -8.62
C LEU A 12 19.64 4.06 -8.18
N ARG A 13 18.67 3.86 -7.31
CA ARG A 13 17.91 4.95 -6.71
C ARG A 13 18.82 5.80 -5.83
N ALA A 14 18.81 7.10 -6.06
CA ALA A 14 19.52 8.05 -5.21
C ALA A 14 18.79 8.20 -3.86
N CYS A 15 19.55 8.27 -2.80
CA CYS A 15 19.10 8.48 -1.42
C CYS A 15 20.10 9.38 -0.68
N GLU A 16 19.77 9.75 0.52
CA GLU A 16 20.63 10.65 1.33
C GLU A 16 22.04 10.05 1.52
N GLU A 17 22.11 8.74 1.78
CA GLU A 17 23.37 8.02 1.99
C GLU A 17 24.24 7.94 0.73
N SER A 18 23.63 7.96 -0.46
CA SER A 18 24.36 7.95 -1.74
C SER A 18 24.70 9.35 -2.25
N ALA A 19 24.17 10.41 -1.65
CA ALA A 19 24.33 11.78 -2.14
C ALA A 19 25.81 12.20 -2.26
N LYS A 20 26.62 11.90 -1.25
CA LYS A 20 28.06 12.21 -1.26
C LYS A 20 28.80 11.50 -2.38
N TYR A 21 28.44 10.24 -2.66
CA TYR A 21 28.99 9.49 -3.76
C TYR A 21 28.61 10.12 -5.12
N CYS A 22 27.33 10.44 -5.32
CA CYS A 22 26.83 11.05 -6.54
C CYS A 22 27.52 12.39 -6.86
N VAL A 23 27.69 13.24 -5.86
CA VAL A 23 28.38 14.53 -6.01
C VAL A 23 29.87 14.33 -6.32
N LYS A 24 30.55 13.46 -5.57
CA LYS A 24 31.99 13.22 -5.75
C LYS A 24 32.32 12.66 -7.14
N ASN A 25 31.48 11.80 -7.69
CA ASN A 25 31.71 11.12 -8.96
C ASN A 25 30.94 11.79 -10.14
N ALA A 26 30.33 12.95 -9.92
CA ALA A 26 29.52 13.65 -10.94
C ALA A 26 28.55 12.69 -11.65
N SER A 27 27.86 11.85 -10.88
CA SER A 27 27.03 10.75 -11.40
C SER A 27 25.93 11.25 -12.33
N SER A 28 25.78 10.59 -13.47
CA SER A 28 24.71 10.88 -14.44
C SER A 28 23.38 10.34 -13.94
N PHE A 29 22.35 11.18 -13.96
CA PHE A 29 21.00 10.81 -13.58
C PHE A 29 20.16 10.40 -14.78
N LEU A 30 19.26 9.46 -14.59
CA LEU A 30 18.36 8.98 -15.63
C LEU A 30 17.38 10.07 -16.05
N THR A 31 17.32 10.34 -17.32
CA THR A 31 16.36 11.27 -17.93
C THR A 31 15.45 10.51 -18.87
N LEU A 32 14.14 10.61 -18.64
CA LEU A 32 13.13 10.03 -19.51
C LEU A 32 12.33 11.12 -20.21
N MET A 33 11.99 10.87 -21.48
CA MET A 33 11.09 11.74 -22.25
C MET A 33 9.65 11.42 -21.89
N LYS A 34 8.93 12.37 -21.30
CA LYS A 34 7.50 12.25 -21.00
C LYS A 34 6.71 13.35 -21.70
N ARG A 35 5.86 12.96 -22.64
CA ARG A 35 5.07 13.91 -23.46
C ARG A 35 5.92 15.00 -24.12
N GLY A 36 7.06 14.62 -24.69
CA GLY A 36 7.99 15.54 -25.36
C GLY A 36 8.83 16.42 -24.43
N ARG A 37 8.79 16.19 -23.12
CA ARG A 37 9.61 16.93 -22.14
C ARG A 37 10.56 15.98 -21.40
N PRO A 38 11.83 16.38 -21.22
CA PRO A 38 12.78 15.60 -20.43
C PRO A 38 12.39 15.68 -18.93
N VAL A 39 12.29 14.53 -18.28
CA VAL A 39 12.06 14.41 -16.85
C VAL A 39 13.25 13.71 -16.22
N LEU A 40 13.93 14.41 -15.32
CA LEU A 40 15.03 13.85 -14.55
C LEU A 40 14.45 12.96 -13.42
N LEU A 41 14.90 11.71 -13.39
CA LEU A 41 14.50 10.76 -12.36
C LEU A 41 15.58 10.67 -11.28
N ASN A 42 15.17 10.32 -10.06
CA ASN A 42 16.06 10.17 -8.92
C ASN A 42 16.78 8.81 -8.95
N TYR A 43 17.46 8.52 -10.08
CA TYR A 43 18.25 7.30 -10.31
C TYR A 43 19.56 7.70 -10.98
N TYR A 44 20.69 7.27 -10.43
CA TYR A 44 22.02 7.53 -10.99
C TYR A 44 22.60 6.29 -11.62
N ARG A 45 23.37 6.47 -12.68
CA ARG A 45 24.02 5.40 -13.44
C ARG A 45 25.11 4.72 -12.62
N VAL A 46 25.16 3.41 -12.68
CA VAL A 46 26.30 2.62 -12.21
C VAL A 46 27.36 2.65 -13.31
N ASP A 47 28.40 3.45 -13.10
CA ASP A 47 29.51 3.58 -14.05
C ASP A 47 30.50 2.41 -13.93
N ASP A 48 31.46 2.33 -14.84
CA ASP A 48 32.44 1.23 -14.90
C ASP A 48 33.30 1.16 -13.63
N GLY A 49 33.63 2.31 -13.02
CA GLY A 49 34.37 2.35 -11.76
C GLY A 49 33.59 1.71 -10.61
N LEU A 50 32.29 1.96 -10.55
CA LEU A 50 31.43 1.36 -9.55
C LEU A 50 31.19 -0.14 -9.81
N TRP A 51 31.12 -0.55 -11.09
CA TRP A 51 31.04 -1.96 -11.47
C TRP A 51 32.24 -2.77 -11.00
N GLN A 52 33.44 -2.19 -11.02
CA GLN A 52 34.68 -2.84 -10.55
C GLN A 52 34.82 -2.83 -9.03
N ASP A 53 34.20 -1.91 -8.33
CA ASP A 53 34.16 -1.84 -6.86
C ASP A 53 32.92 -2.56 -6.32
N ARG A 54 33.00 -3.88 -6.25
CA ARG A 54 31.89 -4.75 -5.81
C ARG A 54 31.39 -4.39 -4.40
N GLU A 55 32.28 -4.09 -3.49
CA GLU A 55 31.92 -3.77 -2.10
C GLU A 55 31.11 -2.47 -2.05
N ARG A 56 31.58 -1.46 -2.77
CA ARG A 56 30.88 -0.16 -2.89
C ARG A 56 29.54 -0.29 -3.58
N LEU A 57 29.47 -1.07 -4.65
CA LEU A 57 28.22 -1.33 -5.37
C LEU A 57 27.18 -2.01 -4.46
N LEU A 58 27.56 -3.02 -3.70
CA LEU A 58 26.69 -3.70 -2.73
C LEU A 58 26.21 -2.75 -1.64
N GLN A 59 27.09 -1.91 -1.10
CA GLN A 59 26.76 -0.92 -0.08
C GLN A 59 25.72 0.08 -0.61
N LEU A 60 25.97 0.68 -1.77
CA LEU A 60 25.04 1.65 -2.39
C LEU A 60 23.71 1.00 -2.80
N SER A 61 23.73 -0.24 -3.26
CA SER A 61 22.51 -1.00 -3.57
C SER A 61 21.68 -1.28 -2.30
N SER A 62 22.33 -1.58 -1.17
CA SER A 62 21.67 -1.77 0.12
C SER A 62 21.01 -0.48 0.61
N PHE A 63 21.68 0.65 0.47
CA PHE A 63 21.10 1.97 0.80
C PHE A 63 19.90 2.29 -0.09
N ALA A 64 20.01 2.09 -1.41
CA ALA A 64 18.91 2.29 -2.34
C ALA A 64 17.70 1.40 -2.02
N LEU A 65 17.93 0.13 -1.66
CA LEU A 65 16.87 -0.80 -1.25
C LEU A 65 16.18 -0.37 0.05
N SER A 66 16.96 0.03 1.05
CA SER A 66 16.44 0.52 2.35
C SER A 66 15.61 1.77 2.17
N ALA A 67 16.09 2.74 1.38
CA ALA A 67 15.36 3.96 1.06
C ALA A 67 14.04 3.67 0.31
N ALA A 68 14.05 2.76 -0.66
CA ALA A 68 12.85 2.36 -1.40
C ALA A 68 11.82 1.65 -0.51
N ARG A 69 12.27 0.81 0.43
CA ARG A 69 11.39 0.15 1.44
C ARG A 69 10.77 1.17 2.39
N LYS A 70 11.57 2.11 2.92
CA LYS A 70 11.10 3.16 3.82
C LYS A 70 10.06 4.05 3.15
N GLU A 71 10.29 4.45 1.90
CA GLU A 71 9.33 5.27 1.13
C GLU A 71 8.04 4.50 0.82
N ARG A 72 8.13 3.21 0.46
CA ARG A 72 6.96 2.36 0.26
C ARG A 72 6.13 2.27 1.53
N TYR A 73 6.76 2.03 2.68
CA TYR A 73 6.10 2.01 3.98
C TYR A 73 5.41 3.33 4.31
N GLN A 74 6.11 4.47 4.14
CA GLN A 74 5.54 5.80 4.36
C GLN A 74 4.38 6.13 3.40
N ARG A 75 4.46 5.67 2.16
CA ARG A 75 3.38 5.84 1.18
C ARG A 75 2.12 5.08 1.61
N HIS A 76 2.25 3.84 2.07
CA HIS A 76 1.13 3.06 2.60
C HIS A 76 0.51 3.69 3.85
N GLN A 77 1.32 4.28 4.73
CA GLN A 77 0.80 5.02 5.89
C GLN A 77 0.08 6.32 5.50
N ARG A 78 0.43 6.93 4.37
CA ARG A 78 -0.21 8.16 3.87
C ARG A 78 -1.45 7.90 3.01
N THR A 79 -1.64 6.69 2.51
CA THR A 79 -2.83 6.34 1.75
C THR A 79 -4.02 6.34 2.70
N ARG A 80 -4.98 7.21 2.47
CA ARG A 80 -6.22 7.25 3.25
C ARG A 80 -7.06 6.03 2.92
N LEU A 81 -7.78 5.51 3.90
CA LEU A 81 -8.65 4.35 3.71
C LEU A 81 -9.67 4.58 2.59
N LYS A 82 -10.22 5.79 2.46
CA LYS A 82 -11.13 6.15 1.37
C LYS A 82 -10.54 6.07 -0.04
N ASP A 83 -9.21 6.02 -0.17
CA ASP A 83 -8.52 5.92 -1.46
C ASP A 83 -8.30 4.45 -1.89
N LEU A 84 -8.64 3.51 -1.00
CA LEU A 84 -8.68 2.09 -1.33
C LEU A 84 -9.96 1.76 -2.13
N PRO A 85 -9.92 0.73 -3.00
CA PRO A 85 -11.11 0.30 -3.74
C PRO A 85 -12.31 0.09 -2.81
N ASN A 86 -13.50 0.48 -3.26
CA ASN A 86 -14.79 0.30 -2.58
C ASN A 86 -14.98 1.08 -1.27
N LEU A 87 -13.95 1.72 -0.73
CA LEU A 87 -14.07 2.50 0.50
C LEU A 87 -14.45 3.94 0.19
N THR A 88 -15.56 4.37 0.76
CA THR A 88 -16.04 5.76 0.72
C THR A 88 -15.56 6.53 1.94
N PHE A 89 -15.69 7.85 1.91
CA PHE A 89 -15.43 8.68 3.08
C PHE A 89 -16.25 8.26 4.30
N GLN A 90 -17.51 7.87 4.11
CA GLN A 90 -18.37 7.38 5.20
C GLN A 90 -17.82 6.09 5.83
N LEU A 91 -17.35 5.13 5.00
CA LEU A 91 -16.73 3.91 5.50
C LEU A 91 -15.40 4.19 6.19
N GLU A 92 -14.62 5.15 5.72
CA GLU A 92 -13.40 5.60 6.40
C GLU A 92 -13.72 6.11 7.81
N VAL A 93 -14.75 6.95 7.97
CA VAL A 93 -15.17 7.46 9.29
C VAL A 93 -15.55 6.29 10.23
N LEU A 94 -16.36 5.35 9.75
CA LEU A 94 -16.75 4.19 10.55
C LEU A 94 -15.55 3.28 10.92
N LEU A 95 -14.58 3.14 10.02
CA LEU A 95 -13.33 2.43 10.30
C LEU A 95 -12.51 3.15 11.37
N TYR A 96 -12.38 4.48 11.30
CA TYR A 96 -11.70 5.27 12.34
C TYR A 96 -12.38 5.11 13.70
N GLU A 97 -13.72 5.18 13.77
CA GLU A 97 -14.47 4.96 15.00
C GLU A 97 -14.29 3.55 15.57
N ALA A 98 -14.04 2.56 14.71
CA ALA A 98 -13.72 1.21 15.09
C ALA A 98 -12.24 0.98 15.46
N GLY A 99 -11.41 2.05 15.41
CA GLY A 99 -9.98 2.00 15.73
C GLY A 99 -9.10 1.51 14.57
N ILE A 100 -9.63 1.52 13.34
CA ILE A 100 -8.91 1.11 12.11
C ILE A 100 -8.56 2.37 11.32
N THR A 101 -7.32 2.84 11.45
CA THR A 101 -6.91 4.17 10.98
C THR A 101 -6.06 4.16 9.71
N ASN A 102 -5.61 2.99 9.26
CA ASN A 102 -4.74 2.86 8.09
C ASN A 102 -4.91 1.49 7.40
N GLU A 103 -4.38 1.39 6.18
CA GLU A 103 -4.43 0.18 5.36
C GLU A 103 -3.75 -1.02 6.04
N GLU A 104 -2.63 -0.80 6.74
CA GLU A 104 -1.88 -1.86 7.40
C GLU A 104 -2.72 -2.53 8.49
N THR A 105 -3.38 -1.73 9.34
CA THR A 105 -4.30 -2.23 10.38
C THR A 105 -5.49 -2.97 9.76
N LEU A 106 -6.05 -2.45 8.67
CA LEU A 106 -7.17 -3.10 7.96
C LEU A 106 -6.75 -4.47 7.42
N ARG A 107 -5.58 -4.56 6.77
CA ARG A 107 -5.04 -5.82 6.23
C ARG A 107 -4.69 -6.81 7.34
N ALA A 108 -4.11 -6.35 8.44
CA ALA A 108 -3.75 -7.21 9.57
C ALA A 108 -4.98 -7.82 10.26
N LEU A 109 -6.06 -7.06 10.38
CA LEU A 109 -7.34 -7.54 10.96
C LEU A 109 -8.13 -8.42 9.98
N GLY A 110 -8.08 -8.12 8.70
CA GLY A 110 -8.93 -8.73 7.68
C GLY A 110 -10.37 -8.17 7.69
N ALA A 111 -11.13 -8.51 6.66
CA ALA A 111 -12.48 -7.96 6.45
C ALA A 111 -13.48 -8.35 7.55
N ARG A 112 -13.48 -9.62 7.97
CA ARG A 112 -14.42 -10.14 8.97
C ARG A 112 -14.26 -9.46 10.33
N ALA A 113 -13.03 -9.39 10.85
CA ALA A 113 -12.76 -8.75 12.14
C ALA A 113 -12.99 -7.23 12.09
N SER A 114 -12.63 -6.59 10.99
CA SER A 114 -12.89 -5.17 10.76
C SER A 114 -14.39 -4.88 10.74
N TRP A 115 -15.17 -5.68 10.02
CA TRP A 115 -16.61 -5.56 9.96
C TRP A 115 -17.28 -5.74 11.35
N LEU A 116 -16.83 -6.72 12.15
CA LEU A 116 -17.32 -6.91 13.53
C LEU A 116 -17.04 -5.70 14.41
N LYS A 117 -15.85 -5.13 14.33
CA LYS A 117 -15.51 -3.91 15.08
C LYS A 117 -16.39 -2.72 14.68
N MET A 118 -16.65 -2.57 13.39
CA MET A 118 -17.55 -1.53 12.89
C MET A 118 -19.00 -1.78 13.32
N ARG A 119 -19.48 -3.05 13.27
CA ARG A 119 -20.84 -3.43 13.72
C ARG A 119 -21.06 -3.13 15.19
N ALA A 120 -20.05 -3.25 16.03
CA ALA A 120 -20.14 -2.91 17.45
C ALA A 120 -20.51 -1.41 17.65
N LYS A 121 -20.15 -0.54 16.70
CA LYS A 121 -20.48 0.90 16.71
C LYS A 121 -21.73 1.21 15.89
N ASN A 122 -21.94 0.52 14.80
CA ASN A 122 -23.08 0.69 13.89
C ASN A 122 -23.77 -0.66 13.62
N LYS A 123 -24.90 -0.91 14.29
CA LYS A 123 -25.64 -2.19 14.21
C LYS A 123 -26.25 -2.46 12.82
N ALA A 124 -26.40 -1.44 11.97
CA ALA A 124 -27.08 -1.51 10.67
C ALA A 124 -26.13 -1.81 9.49
N LEU A 125 -24.94 -2.36 9.74
CA LEU A 125 -23.99 -2.68 8.67
C LEU A 125 -24.45 -3.86 7.82
N SER A 126 -24.53 -3.63 6.51
CA SER A 126 -24.91 -4.66 5.53
C SER A 126 -23.74 -5.54 5.12
N ILE A 127 -24.06 -6.68 4.52
CA ILE A 127 -23.05 -7.57 3.89
C ILE A 127 -22.25 -6.87 2.77
N LYS A 128 -22.79 -5.86 2.12
CA LYS A 128 -22.07 -5.07 1.10
C LYS A 128 -20.83 -4.40 1.67
N VAL A 129 -20.88 -3.94 2.91
CA VAL A 129 -19.70 -3.38 3.59
C VAL A 129 -18.63 -4.45 3.79
N LEU A 130 -19.01 -5.69 4.10
CA LEU A 130 -18.06 -6.79 4.22
C LEU A 130 -17.37 -7.10 2.88
N PHE A 131 -18.11 -7.10 1.77
CA PHE A 131 -17.52 -7.25 0.42
C PHE A 131 -16.63 -6.06 0.04
N ALA A 132 -17.02 -4.83 0.43
CA ALA A 132 -16.21 -3.64 0.20
C ALA A 132 -14.87 -3.71 0.94
N LEU A 133 -14.86 -4.17 2.19
CA LEU A 133 -13.65 -4.36 2.99
C LEU A 133 -12.74 -5.44 2.39
N GLU A 134 -13.29 -6.57 1.99
CA GLU A 134 -12.51 -7.64 1.36
C GLU A 134 -11.90 -7.18 0.03
N GLY A 135 -12.70 -6.52 -0.81
CA GLY A 135 -12.22 -5.94 -2.06
C GLY A 135 -11.12 -4.89 -1.84
N ALA A 136 -11.24 -4.05 -0.81
CA ALA A 136 -10.22 -3.07 -0.46
C ALA A 136 -8.89 -3.75 -0.05
N ILE A 137 -8.97 -4.84 0.72
CA ILE A 137 -7.81 -5.63 1.16
C ILE A 137 -7.13 -6.31 -0.04
N GLU A 138 -7.91 -6.90 -0.93
CA GLU A 138 -7.41 -7.59 -2.14
C GLU A 138 -6.99 -6.61 -3.26
N GLY A 139 -7.31 -5.32 -3.14
CA GLY A 139 -7.07 -4.33 -4.19
C GLY A 139 -8.00 -4.47 -5.39
N LEU A 140 -9.19 -5.08 -5.21
CA LEU A 140 -10.18 -5.37 -6.23
C LEU A 140 -11.48 -4.60 -5.99
N HIS A 141 -12.21 -4.31 -7.06
CA HIS A 141 -13.60 -3.88 -6.92
C HIS A 141 -14.44 -5.02 -6.33
N GLU A 142 -15.39 -4.72 -5.44
CA GLU A 142 -16.24 -5.73 -4.77
C GLU A 142 -16.95 -6.67 -5.74
N ALA A 143 -17.34 -6.16 -6.93
CA ALA A 143 -17.96 -6.96 -7.97
C ALA A 143 -17.00 -7.98 -8.63
N ALA A 144 -15.69 -7.73 -8.54
CA ALA A 144 -14.64 -8.60 -9.09
C ALA A 144 -14.14 -9.66 -8.10
N LEU A 145 -14.67 -9.69 -6.89
CA LEU A 145 -14.33 -10.72 -5.90
C LEU A 145 -14.68 -12.12 -6.44
N PRO A 146 -13.77 -13.09 -6.31
CA PRO A 146 -14.05 -14.48 -6.70
C PRO A 146 -15.30 -15.04 -6.05
N ALA A 147 -16.07 -15.84 -6.82
CA ALA A 147 -17.33 -16.41 -6.34
C ALA A 147 -17.18 -17.27 -5.06
N GLY A 148 -16.04 -17.95 -4.90
CA GLY A 148 -15.70 -18.69 -3.68
C GLY A 148 -15.61 -17.80 -2.46
N ILE A 149 -14.87 -16.70 -2.55
CA ILE A 149 -14.73 -15.72 -1.46
C ILE A 149 -16.08 -15.09 -1.13
N ARG A 150 -16.86 -14.70 -2.13
CA ARG A 150 -18.22 -14.18 -1.90
C ARG A 150 -19.10 -15.15 -1.14
N ARG A 151 -19.08 -16.42 -1.53
CA ARG A 151 -19.87 -17.46 -0.85
C ARG A 151 -19.44 -17.63 0.59
N GLU A 152 -18.13 -17.74 0.87
CA GLU A 152 -17.61 -17.87 2.23
C GLU A 152 -17.98 -16.67 3.12
N LEU A 153 -17.90 -15.46 2.59
CA LEU A 153 -18.29 -14.25 3.32
C LEU A 153 -19.79 -14.21 3.59
N THR A 154 -20.60 -14.68 2.63
CA THR A 154 -22.06 -14.76 2.77
C THR A 154 -22.46 -15.79 3.82
N GLU A 155 -21.87 -16.97 3.78
CA GLU A 155 -22.12 -18.04 4.77
C GLU A 155 -21.70 -17.57 6.18
N TRP A 156 -20.54 -16.94 6.29
CA TRP A 156 -20.07 -16.36 7.56
C TRP A 156 -21.02 -15.27 8.08
N PHE A 157 -21.49 -14.37 7.22
CA PHE A 157 -22.40 -13.29 7.58
C PHE A 157 -23.74 -13.83 8.06
N ASN A 158 -24.29 -14.84 7.38
CA ASN A 158 -25.57 -15.48 7.74
C ASN A 158 -25.48 -16.32 9.02
N ALA A 159 -24.29 -16.78 9.40
CA ALA A 159 -24.04 -17.50 10.65
C ALA A 159 -23.91 -16.58 11.86
N LEU A 160 -23.84 -15.25 11.64
CA LEU A 160 -23.74 -14.31 12.76
C LEU A 160 -25.07 -14.23 13.54
N PRO A 161 -25.04 -14.17 14.87
CA PRO A 161 -26.24 -13.94 15.67
C PRO A 161 -26.85 -12.57 15.32
N GLU A 162 -28.16 -12.52 15.19
CA GLU A 162 -28.87 -11.27 15.02
C GLU A 162 -28.58 -10.32 16.20
N PRO A 163 -28.48 -9.01 15.95
CA PRO A 163 -28.32 -8.05 17.03
C PRO A 163 -29.53 -8.17 17.95
N GLN A 164 -29.31 -8.60 19.19
CA GLN A 164 -30.39 -8.53 20.18
C GLN A 164 -30.83 -7.07 20.29
N GLU A 165 -32.05 -6.80 19.83
CA GLU A 165 -32.73 -5.55 20.20
C GLU A 165 -32.83 -5.54 21.72
N SER A 166 -32.07 -4.65 22.34
CA SER A 166 -32.32 -4.34 23.76
C SER A 166 -33.75 -3.81 23.86
N ARG A 167 -34.68 -4.70 24.23
CA ARG A 167 -35.99 -4.29 24.69
C ARG A 167 -35.76 -3.33 25.84
N SER A 168 -35.83 -2.06 25.55
CA SER A 168 -35.96 -1.04 26.58
C SER A 168 -37.30 -1.28 27.24
N SER A 169 -37.23 -1.91 28.42
CA SER A 169 -38.37 -1.93 29.36
C SER A 169 -38.70 -0.48 29.72
N ARG A 170 -39.94 -0.15 29.46
CA ARG A 170 -40.58 1.05 30.05
C ARG A 170 -40.55 0.97 31.58
#